data_9a6f4a7f3acf6a0a1e97732b75648048
#
_entry.id   9a6f4a7f3acf6a0a1e97732b75648048
#
_cell.length_a   1.000
_cell.length_b   1.000
_cell.length_c   1.000
_cell.angle_alpha   90.00
_cell.angle_beta   90.00
_cell.angle_gamma   90.00
#
_symmetry.space_group_name_H-M   'P 1'
#
loop_
_entity.id
_entity.type
_entity.pdbx_description
1 polymer ?
#
loop_
_entity_poly.entity_id
_entity_poly.type
_entity_poly.pdbx_seq_one_letter_code
_entity_poly.pdbx_strand_id
1 'polypeptide(L)'
;MDAINTTDLTRIYKVKKFKKTPAKTLLALDKINFQVRQGELFGLLGPNGAGKTTLIKILTTLLAPTSGAARVMGFDVNTHAPEIRQKINMVSGGESSGYGLLTVRENLWMFSQFYGIPTKQANLKIADLLKIVGLSDRANTKSSDLSTGLRQKMNIVRGFMTDPSVLFLDEPTLGLDVGASRDIRHFIRNWVNEDQTRTLLLTTHYMVEADELCDRVAIINQGKILACDSPRVLKQRLMQSAIYELTLNACDDADFNLLKQLPGVRQAAIDRHQENPELEIILEQDDALSTLIAFLTEKGAHLLNLHKREATLDLR
;
A
#
# COMPACT_ATOMS: atom_id res chain seq x y z
N MET A 1 19.14 -2.71 13.36
CA MET A 1 19.73 -3.01 12.03
C MET A 1 18.67 -2.80 10.98
N ASP A 2 19.05 -2.30 9.77
CA ASP A 2 18.04 -2.12 8.71
C ASP A 2 17.86 -3.44 7.96
N ALA A 3 16.60 -3.88 7.84
CA ALA A 3 16.25 -5.01 6.99
C ALA A 3 16.22 -4.60 5.51
N ILE A 4 15.80 -3.36 5.23
CA ILE A 4 15.79 -2.79 3.87
C ILE A 4 16.33 -1.38 3.93
N ASN A 5 17.18 -1.04 2.94
CA ASN A 5 17.72 0.30 2.77
C ASN A 5 17.83 0.64 1.28
N THR A 6 17.38 1.83 0.88
CA THR A 6 17.50 2.32 -0.50
C THR A 6 18.14 3.70 -0.53
N THR A 7 19.00 3.93 -1.52
CA THR A 7 19.70 5.20 -1.73
C THR A 7 19.59 5.59 -3.20
N ASP A 8 18.92 6.69 -3.47
CA ASP A 8 18.66 7.26 -4.80
C ASP A 8 18.20 6.22 -5.85
N LEU A 9 17.42 5.23 -5.38
CA LEU A 9 17.00 4.10 -6.18
C LEU A 9 16.10 4.54 -7.32
N THR A 10 16.55 4.32 -8.56
CA THR A 10 15.85 4.79 -9.76
C THR A 10 15.59 3.64 -10.72
N ARG A 11 14.39 3.63 -11.32
CA ARG A 11 14.04 2.68 -12.38
C ARG A 11 13.38 3.37 -13.56
N ILE A 12 13.98 3.22 -14.74
CA ILE A 12 13.46 3.71 -16.02
C ILE A 12 13.17 2.52 -16.92
N TYR A 13 11.96 2.41 -17.44
CA TYR A 13 11.60 1.45 -18.48
C TYR A 13 11.74 2.07 -19.86
N LYS A 14 12.39 1.36 -20.77
CA LYS A 14 12.46 1.70 -22.18
C LYS A 14 11.35 0.96 -22.92
N VAL A 15 10.31 1.64 -23.35
CA VAL A 15 9.23 1.06 -24.13
C VAL A 15 9.73 0.90 -25.57
N LYS A 16 9.86 -0.35 -26.05
CA LYS A 16 10.30 -0.62 -27.43
C LYS A 16 9.29 -0.05 -28.42
N LYS A 17 9.80 0.51 -29.50
CA LYS A 17 9.01 0.98 -30.65
C LYS A 17 8.12 -0.13 -31.23
N PHE A 18 6.82 0.07 -31.28
CA PHE A 18 5.96 -0.62 -32.22
C PHE A 18 5.60 0.38 -33.32
N LYS A 19 5.99 0.06 -34.58
CA LYS A 19 5.76 0.81 -35.83
C LYS A 19 5.48 2.32 -35.66
N LYS A 20 6.48 3.17 -35.96
CA LYS A 20 6.40 4.65 -36.14
C LYS A 20 6.18 5.54 -34.88
N THR A 21 6.09 5.00 -33.67
CA THR A 21 6.01 5.83 -32.46
C THR A 21 7.43 6.07 -31.89
N PRO A 22 7.77 7.29 -31.40
CA PRO A 22 9.07 7.54 -30.76
C PRO A 22 9.22 6.65 -29.52
N ALA A 23 10.44 6.22 -29.23
CA ALA A 23 10.73 5.45 -28.03
C ALA A 23 10.33 6.26 -26.80
N LYS A 24 9.36 5.78 -26.03
CA LYS A 24 8.89 6.43 -24.80
C LYS A 24 9.63 5.80 -23.60
N THR A 25 10.21 6.63 -22.77
CA THR A 25 10.75 6.20 -21.47
C THR A 25 9.70 6.43 -20.38
N LEU A 26 9.55 5.48 -19.48
CA LEU A 26 8.71 5.58 -18.30
C LEU A 26 9.61 5.57 -17.06
N LEU A 27 9.65 6.68 -16.33
CA LEU A 27 10.31 6.77 -15.03
C LEU A 27 9.35 6.17 -13.99
N ALA A 28 9.65 4.97 -13.53
CA ALA A 28 8.81 4.23 -12.59
C ALA A 28 9.22 4.46 -11.13
N LEU A 29 10.51 4.70 -10.86
CA LEU A 29 11.03 5.10 -9.55
C LEU A 29 12.04 6.23 -9.78
N ASP A 30 11.91 7.31 -9.00
CA ASP A 30 12.73 8.51 -9.07
C ASP A 30 13.40 8.77 -7.72
N LYS A 31 14.67 8.34 -7.60
CA LYS A 31 15.53 8.56 -6.43
C LYS A 31 14.85 8.19 -5.09
N ILE A 32 14.33 6.97 -5.02
CA ILE A 32 13.68 6.45 -3.82
C ILE A 32 14.70 6.28 -2.70
N ASN A 33 14.42 6.91 -1.56
CA ASN A 33 15.19 6.83 -0.32
C ASN A 33 14.25 6.47 0.82
N PHE A 34 14.42 5.28 1.42
CA PHE A 34 13.75 4.88 2.65
C PHE A 34 14.48 3.72 3.34
N GLN A 35 14.13 3.50 4.60
CA GLN A 35 14.69 2.45 5.43
C GLN A 35 13.56 1.72 6.16
N VAL A 36 13.68 0.38 6.24
CA VAL A 36 12.82 -0.49 7.05
C VAL A 36 13.70 -1.16 8.10
N ARG A 37 13.32 -1.05 9.36
CA ARG A 37 14.03 -1.68 10.47
C ARG A 37 13.74 -3.17 10.54
N GLN A 38 14.67 -3.95 11.07
CA GLN A 38 14.40 -5.34 11.38
C GLN A 38 13.31 -5.44 12.45
N GLY A 39 12.37 -6.37 12.29
CA GLY A 39 11.22 -6.53 13.16
C GLY A 39 10.05 -5.58 12.87
N GLU A 40 10.16 -4.73 11.84
CA GLU A 40 9.14 -3.72 11.50
C GLU A 40 8.11 -4.27 10.51
N LEU A 41 6.85 -3.94 10.72
CA LEU A 41 5.78 -4.08 9.74
C LEU A 41 5.64 -2.75 9.01
N PHE A 42 6.17 -2.69 7.78
CA PHE A 42 6.26 -1.47 6.98
C PHE A 42 5.27 -1.48 5.82
N GLY A 43 4.52 -0.39 5.66
CA GLY A 43 3.56 -0.18 4.59
C GLY A 43 4.12 0.70 3.46
N LEU A 44 3.83 0.34 2.21
CA LEU A 44 4.04 1.20 1.05
C LEU A 44 2.67 1.55 0.46
N LEU A 45 2.17 2.73 0.78
CA LEU A 45 0.85 3.22 0.40
C LEU A 45 0.93 4.10 -0.85
N GLY A 46 0.06 3.86 -1.83
CA GLY A 46 -0.02 4.71 -3.02
C GLY A 46 -0.99 4.18 -4.06
N PRO A 47 -1.39 5.03 -5.03
CA PRO A 47 -2.31 4.65 -6.09
C PRO A 47 -1.72 3.60 -7.03
N ASN A 48 -2.55 3.03 -7.88
CA ASN A 48 -2.11 2.13 -8.93
C ASN A 48 -1.18 2.87 -9.90
N GLY A 49 -0.07 2.22 -10.27
CA GLY A 49 0.95 2.85 -11.12
C GLY A 49 1.95 3.76 -10.38
N ALA A 50 1.86 3.94 -9.07
CA ALA A 50 2.78 4.76 -8.29
C ALA A 50 4.23 4.22 -8.21
N GLY A 51 4.46 2.95 -8.60
CA GLY A 51 5.79 2.33 -8.56
C GLY A 51 5.94 1.23 -7.49
N LYS A 52 4.90 0.92 -6.68
CA LYS A 52 4.93 -0.06 -5.59
C LYS A 52 5.50 -1.42 -6.02
N THR A 53 4.86 -2.07 -7.00
CA THR A 53 5.28 -3.37 -7.51
C THR A 53 6.68 -3.33 -8.16
N THR A 54 7.05 -2.20 -8.79
CA THR A 54 8.41 -2.03 -9.34
C THR A 54 9.45 -2.03 -8.23
N LEU A 55 9.18 -1.34 -7.14
CA LEU A 55 10.06 -1.31 -5.97
C LEU A 55 10.20 -2.70 -5.34
N ILE A 56 9.10 -3.40 -5.09
CA ILE A 56 9.14 -4.78 -4.58
C ILE A 56 9.97 -5.69 -5.50
N LYS A 57 9.77 -5.62 -6.83
CA LYS A 57 10.53 -6.44 -7.78
C LYS A 57 12.05 -6.19 -7.70
N ILE A 58 12.47 -4.96 -7.41
CA ILE A 58 13.90 -4.67 -7.21
C ILE A 58 14.39 -5.24 -5.89
N LEU A 59 13.66 -5.01 -4.79
CA LEU A 59 14.04 -5.51 -3.47
C LEU A 59 14.08 -7.05 -3.40
N THR A 60 13.20 -7.71 -4.15
CA THR A 60 13.17 -9.17 -4.28
C THR A 60 14.12 -9.72 -5.35
N THR A 61 14.99 -8.91 -5.92
CA THR A 61 15.97 -9.27 -6.95
C THR A 61 15.39 -9.79 -8.27
N LEU A 62 14.10 -9.55 -8.52
CA LEU A 62 13.42 -9.92 -9.78
C LEU A 62 13.66 -8.89 -10.88
N LEU A 63 14.13 -7.69 -10.52
CA LEU A 63 14.38 -6.59 -11.43
C LEU A 63 15.61 -5.80 -10.97
N ALA A 64 16.53 -5.51 -11.89
CA ALA A 64 17.67 -4.64 -11.59
C ALA A 64 17.24 -3.16 -11.59
N PRO A 65 17.75 -2.30 -10.71
CA PRO A 65 17.57 -0.85 -10.79
C PRO A 65 18.29 -0.29 -12.03
N THR A 66 17.93 0.93 -12.44
CA THR A 66 18.67 1.66 -13.49
C THR A 66 19.85 2.41 -12.91
N SER A 67 19.68 2.97 -11.69
CA SER A 67 20.74 3.62 -10.91
C SER A 67 20.36 3.65 -9.42
N GLY A 68 21.27 4.09 -8.58
CA GLY A 68 21.13 4.06 -7.14
C GLY A 68 21.44 2.68 -6.55
N ALA A 69 21.17 2.49 -5.28
CA ALA A 69 21.46 1.25 -4.55
C ALA A 69 20.25 0.80 -3.70
N ALA A 70 20.12 -0.51 -3.54
CA ALA A 70 19.20 -1.10 -2.59
C ALA A 70 19.87 -2.28 -1.88
N ARG A 71 19.62 -2.41 -0.58
CA ARG A 71 20.11 -3.53 0.24
C ARG A 71 18.95 -4.17 0.99
N VAL A 72 18.98 -5.50 1.06
CA VAL A 72 18.05 -6.31 1.84
C VAL A 72 18.85 -7.21 2.76
N MET A 73 18.59 -7.15 4.07
CA MET A 73 19.35 -7.84 5.11
C MET A 73 20.88 -7.59 5.00
N GLY A 74 21.27 -6.35 4.62
CA GLY A 74 22.65 -5.95 4.42
C GLY A 74 23.26 -6.31 3.06
N PHE A 75 22.62 -7.17 2.28
CA PHE A 75 23.07 -7.64 0.97
C PHE A 75 22.60 -6.71 -0.16
N ASP A 76 23.48 -6.40 -1.11
CA ASP A 76 23.15 -5.58 -2.27
C ASP A 76 22.32 -6.38 -3.31
N VAL A 77 21.21 -5.79 -3.79
CA VAL A 77 20.26 -6.46 -4.68
C VAL A 77 20.83 -6.84 -6.05
N ASN A 78 21.91 -6.19 -6.51
CA ASN A 78 22.52 -6.47 -7.79
C ASN A 78 23.58 -7.58 -7.72
N THR A 79 24.33 -7.64 -6.61
CA THR A 79 25.53 -8.49 -6.51
C THR A 79 25.32 -9.72 -5.64
N HIS A 80 24.33 -9.73 -4.73
CA HIS A 80 24.08 -10.78 -3.74
C HIS A 80 22.66 -11.34 -3.83
N ALA A 81 22.13 -11.49 -5.06
CA ALA A 81 20.77 -11.97 -5.25
C ALA A 81 20.52 -13.40 -4.66
N PRO A 82 21.46 -14.37 -4.75
CA PRO A 82 21.27 -15.68 -4.14
C PRO A 82 21.12 -15.63 -2.62
N GLU A 83 21.94 -14.83 -1.94
CA GLU A 83 21.92 -14.66 -0.49
C GLU A 83 20.61 -14.00 0.00
N ILE A 84 20.12 -13.00 -0.76
CA ILE A 84 18.84 -12.36 -0.49
C ILE A 84 17.70 -13.35 -0.63
N ARG A 85 17.65 -14.11 -1.74
CA ARG A 85 16.55 -15.05 -2.03
C ARG A 85 16.37 -16.15 -0.98
N GLN A 86 17.44 -16.50 -0.26
CA GLN A 86 17.37 -17.44 0.87
C GLN A 86 16.70 -16.86 2.11
N LYS A 87 16.65 -15.52 2.22
CA LYS A 87 16.14 -14.80 3.41
C LYS A 87 14.76 -14.19 3.21
N ILE A 88 14.28 -14.18 1.98
CA ILE A 88 13.03 -13.51 1.63
C ILE A 88 11.99 -14.46 1.06
N ASN A 89 10.73 -14.03 1.12
CA ASN A 89 9.68 -14.56 0.27
C ASN A 89 8.78 -13.42 -0.22
N MET A 90 8.01 -13.67 -1.28
CA MET A 90 7.11 -12.70 -1.87
C MET A 90 5.77 -13.34 -2.21
N VAL A 91 4.69 -12.64 -1.88
CA VAL A 91 3.33 -12.94 -2.31
C VAL A 91 2.83 -11.76 -3.13
N SER A 92 2.42 -12.02 -4.37
CA SER A 92 1.81 -11.03 -5.26
C SER A 92 0.30 -11.22 -5.29
N GLY A 93 -0.45 -10.14 -5.13
CA GLY A 93 -1.90 -10.16 -5.28
C GLY A 93 -2.32 -10.33 -6.76
N GLY A 94 -3.41 -11.04 -7.00
CA GLY A 94 -4.03 -11.13 -8.34
C GLY A 94 -3.37 -12.10 -9.32
N GLU A 95 -2.27 -12.76 -8.98
CA GLU A 95 -1.70 -13.81 -9.84
C GLU A 95 -2.45 -15.14 -9.64
N SER A 96 -2.57 -15.92 -10.73
CA SER A 96 -3.03 -17.29 -10.67
C SER A 96 -2.03 -18.11 -9.86
N SER A 97 -2.33 -18.32 -8.60
CA SER A 97 -1.42 -18.93 -7.66
C SER A 97 -1.56 -20.44 -7.66
N GLY A 98 -0.46 -21.10 -7.91
CA GLY A 98 -0.34 -22.55 -7.83
C GLY A 98 -0.79 -23.28 -9.09
N TYR A 99 -0.61 -24.58 -9.04
CA TYR A 99 -1.01 -25.49 -10.11
C TYR A 99 -2.46 -25.89 -9.92
N GLY A 100 -3.32 -25.51 -10.85
CA GLY A 100 -4.79 -25.68 -10.75
C GLY A 100 -5.23 -27.12 -10.50
N LEU A 101 -4.51 -28.10 -11.06
CA LEU A 101 -4.83 -29.52 -10.90
C LEU A 101 -4.45 -30.10 -9.54
N LEU A 102 -3.55 -29.46 -8.80
CA LEU A 102 -3.14 -29.87 -7.47
C LEU A 102 -4.12 -29.33 -6.42
N THR A 103 -4.32 -30.11 -5.36
CA THR A 103 -5.05 -29.66 -4.18
C THR A 103 -4.29 -28.54 -3.46
N VAL A 104 -4.97 -27.84 -2.55
CA VAL A 104 -4.33 -26.81 -1.68
C VAL A 104 -3.13 -27.40 -0.96
N ARG A 105 -3.28 -28.57 -0.32
CA ARG A 105 -2.21 -29.26 0.41
C ARG A 105 -1.04 -29.61 -0.50
N GLU A 106 -1.31 -30.18 -1.67
CA GLU A 106 -0.26 -30.58 -2.63
C GLU A 106 0.48 -29.36 -3.18
N ASN A 107 -0.21 -28.25 -3.47
CA ASN A 107 0.43 -27.02 -3.86
C ASN A 107 1.42 -26.52 -2.80
N LEU A 108 0.98 -26.43 -1.54
CA LEU A 108 1.82 -25.97 -0.43
C LEU A 108 3.00 -26.92 -0.17
N TRP A 109 2.73 -28.25 -0.23
CA TRP A 109 3.79 -29.25 -0.08
C TRP A 109 4.83 -29.12 -1.19
N MET A 110 4.41 -29.02 -2.45
CA MET A 110 5.31 -28.87 -3.59
C MET A 110 6.18 -27.62 -3.45
N PHE A 111 5.60 -26.48 -3.08
CA PHE A 111 6.37 -25.27 -2.82
C PHE A 111 7.38 -25.44 -1.67
N SER A 112 6.99 -26.14 -0.59
CA SER A 112 7.91 -26.41 0.50
C SER A 112 9.13 -27.23 0.05
N GLN A 113 8.94 -28.16 -0.90
CA GLN A 113 10.04 -28.97 -1.44
C GLN A 113 11.02 -28.13 -2.28
N PHE A 114 10.55 -27.11 -3.00
CA PHE A 114 11.45 -26.18 -3.71
C PHE A 114 12.40 -25.41 -2.77
N TYR A 115 11.99 -25.24 -1.52
CA TYR A 115 12.80 -24.61 -0.46
C TYR A 115 13.53 -25.64 0.42
N GLY A 116 13.48 -26.92 0.07
CA GLY A 116 14.17 -27.98 0.80
C GLY A 116 13.62 -28.29 2.19
N ILE A 117 12.37 -27.93 2.48
CA ILE A 117 11.75 -28.22 3.77
C ILE A 117 11.42 -29.71 3.85
N PRO A 118 11.90 -30.44 4.91
CA PRO A 118 11.61 -31.85 5.06
C PRO A 118 10.10 -32.13 5.10
N THR A 119 9.63 -33.17 4.39
CA THR A 119 8.21 -33.48 4.21
C THR A 119 7.42 -33.53 5.53
N LYS A 120 7.99 -34.13 6.59
CA LYS A 120 7.32 -34.20 7.90
C LYS A 120 7.08 -32.81 8.50
N GLN A 121 8.07 -31.95 8.44
CA GLN A 121 7.99 -30.56 8.91
C GLN A 121 7.02 -29.73 8.04
N ALA A 122 7.10 -29.90 6.71
CA ALA A 122 6.19 -29.25 5.78
C ALA A 122 4.72 -29.58 6.07
N ASN A 123 4.39 -30.87 6.29
CA ASN A 123 3.02 -31.30 6.56
C ASN A 123 2.46 -30.72 7.86
N LEU A 124 3.27 -30.63 8.92
CA LEU A 124 2.85 -30.00 10.18
C LEU A 124 2.57 -28.51 9.95
N LYS A 125 3.51 -27.80 9.34
CA LYS A 125 3.37 -26.37 9.06
C LYS A 125 2.18 -26.06 8.14
N ILE A 126 1.94 -26.90 7.13
CA ILE A 126 0.76 -26.76 6.25
C ILE A 126 -0.53 -26.88 7.06
N ALA A 127 -0.64 -27.88 7.93
CA ALA A 127 -1.84 -28.09 8.75
C ALA A 127 -2.11 -26.86 9.64
N ASP A 128 -1.08 -26.36 10.33
CA ASP A 128 -1.19 -25.19 11.21
C ASP A 128 -1.60 -23.92 10.43
N LEU A 129 -0.91 -23.63 9.33
CA LEU A 129 -1.20 -22.45 8.51
C LEU A 129 -2.60 -22.50 7.88
N LEU A 130 -3.03 -23.67 7.37
CA LEU A 130 -4.39 -23.83 6.83
C LEU A 130 -5.46 -23.64 7.90
N LYS A 131 -5.19 -24.06 9.14
CA LYS A 131 -6.11 -23.83 10.26
C LYS A 131 -6.25 -22.33 10.57
N ILE A 132 -5.14 -21.59 10.60
CA ILE A 132 -5.12 -20.15 10.90
C ILE A 132 -5.94 -19.35 9.86
N VAL A 133 -5.80 -19.67 8.57
CA VAL A 133 -6.50 -18.94 7.50
C VAL A 133 -7.89 -19.50 7.18
N GLY A 134 -8.36 -20.52 7.94
CA GLY A 134 -9.69 -21.13 7.72
C GLY A 134 -9.80 -21.91 6.41
N LEU A 135 -8.73 -22.60 5.99
CA LEU A 135 -8.69 -23.44 4.78
C LEU A 135 -8.58 -24.95 5.07
N SER A 136 -8.66 -25.38 6.32
CA SER A 136 -8.50 -26.81 6.69
C SER A 136 -9.47 -27.73 5.95
N ASP A 137 -10.75 -27.35 5.84
CA ASP A 137 -11.79 -28.12 5.17
C ASP A 137 -11.62 -28.16 3.65
N ARG A 138 -10.78 -27.28 3.11
CA ARG A 138 -10.47 -27.17 1.66
C ARG A 138 -9.09 -27.71 1.31
N ALA A 139 -8.38 -28.30 2.27
CA ALA A 139 -7.00 -28.80 2.08
C ALA A 139 -6.89 -29.77 0.89
N ASN A 140 -7.91 -30.59 0.66
CA ASN A 140 -7.97 -31.58 -0.43
C ASN A 140 -8.78 -31.10 -1.66
N THR A 141 -9.23 -29.83 -1.69
CA THR A 141 -9.89 -29.22 -2.86
C THR A 141 -8.82 -28.79 -3.86
N LYS A 142 -9.05 -29.00 -5.16
CA LYS A 142 -8.16 -28.52 -6.23
C LYS A 142 -8.13 -27.00 -6.22
N SER A 143 -6.96 -26.43 -6.48
CA SER A 143 -6.82 -24.96 -6.46
C SER A 143 -7.61 -24.27 -7.59
N SER A 144 -7.89 -24.97 -8.71
CA SER A 144 -8.80 -24.51 -9.76
C SER A 144 -10.23 -24.28 -9.27
N ASP A 145 -10.68 -25.07 -8.29
CA ASP A 145 -12.06 -25.11 -7.81
C ASP A 145 -12.30 -24.13 -6.65
N LEU A 146 -11.25 -23.41 -6.23
CA LEU A 146 -11.33 -22.38 -5.21
C LEU A 146 -11.87 -21.07 -5.78
N SER A 147 -12.63 -20.33 -4.96
CA SER A 147 -12.94 -18.92 -5.26
C SER A 147 -11.65 -18.08 -5.27
N THR A 148 -11.71 -16.88 -5.85
CA THR A 148 -10.57 -15.95 -5.88
C THR A 148 -10.05 -15.65 -4.47
N GLY A 149 -10.94 -15.42 -3.50
CA GLY A 149 -10.55 -15.17 -2.12
C GLY A 149 -9.87 -16.37 -1.45
N LEU A 150 -10.37 -17.61 -1.65
CA LEU A 150 -9.75 -18.81 -1.12
C LEU A 150 -8.38 -19.07 -1.76
N ARG A 151 -8.22 -18.80 -3.06
CA ARG A 151 -6.91 -18.85 -3.73
C ARG A 151 -5.94 -17.83 -3.16
N GLN A 152 -6.40 -16.60 -2.88
CA GLN A 152 -5.57 -15.58 -2.26
C GLN A 152 -5.11 -15.99 -0.86
N LYS A 153 -6.00 -16.59 -0.05
CA LYS A 153 -5.62 -17.17 1.26
C LYS A 153 -4.54 -18.25 1.11
N MET A 154 -4.68 -19.17 0.14
CA MET A 154 -3.64 -20.19 -0.15
C MET A 154 -2.32 -19.54 -0.56
N ASN A 155 -2.35 -18.48 -1.37
CA ASN A 155 -1.18 -17.73 -1.78
C ASN A 155 -0.43 -17.09 -0.60
N ILE A 156 -1.19 -16.49 0.30
CA ILE A 156 -0.65 -15.89 1.51
C ILE A 156 0.05 -16.97 2.34
N VAL A 157 -0.63 -18.09 2.63
CA VAL A 157 -0.04 -19.23 3.35
C VAL A 157 1.29 -19.67 2.73
N ARG A 158 1.37 -19.73 1.39
CA ARG A 158 2.60 -20.09 0.68
C ARG A 158 3.75 -19.15 1.03
N GLY A 159 3.50 -17.86 1.18
CA GLY A 159 4.50 -16.87 1.58
C GLY A 159 5.13 -17.15 2.94
N PHE A 160 4.34 -17.67 3.87
CA PHE A 160 4.77 -17.96 5.23
C PHE A 160 5.39 -19.36 5.42
N MET A 161 5.32 -20.23 4.40
CA MET A 161 5.84 -21.61 4.48
C MET A 161 7.32 -21.67 4.79
N THR A 162 8.13 -20.73 4.31
CA THR A 162 9.59 -20.75 4.41
C THR A 162 10.11 -20.04 5.66
N ASP A 163 9.25 -19.39 6.43
CA ASP A 163 9.61 -18.56 7.58
C ASP A 163 10.71 -17.54 7.25
N PRO A 164 10.48 -16.66 6.28
CA PRO A 164 11.50 -15.76 5.77
C PRO A 164 11.86 -14.66 6.77
N SER A 165 13.11 -14.18 6.76
CA SER A 165 13.51 -13.01 7.54
C SER A 165 12.83 -11.71 7.06
N VAL A 166 12.54 -11.62 5.75
CA VAL A 166 11.77 -10.50 5.16
C VAL A 166 10.69 -11.06 4.24
N LEU A 167 9.43 -10.74 4.54
CA LEU A 167 8.29 -11.09 3.70
C LEU A 167 7.77 -9.86 2.95
N PHE A 168 7.62 -9.99 1.64
CA PHE A 168 7.01 -8.98 0.79
C PHE A 168 5.59 -9.41 0.42
N LEU A 169 4.60 -8.55 0.68
CA LEU A 169 3.20 -8.77 0.32
C LEU A 169 2.74 -7.64 -0.61
N ASP A 170 2.45 -7.97 -1.86
CA ASP A 170 1.92 -6.99 -2.82
C ASP A 170 0.39 -7.11 -2.85
N GLU A 171 -0.30 -6.13 -2.24
CA GLU A 171 -1.76 -6.05 -2.11
C GLU A 171 -2.41 -7.33 -1.55
N PRO A 172 -2.05 -7.76 -0.31
CA PRO A 172 -2.41 -9.08 0.20
C PRO A 172 -3.90 -9.31 0.39
N THR A 173 -4.69 -8.27 0.65
CA THR A 173 -6.13 -8.38 0.90
C THR A 173 -6.99 -8.13 -0.33
N LEU A 174 -6.37 -7.88 -1.48
CA LEU A 174 -7.11 -7.63 -2.74
C LEU A 174 -7.99 -8.83 -3.11
N GLY A 175 -9.28 -8.55 -3.32
CA GLY A 175 -10.26 -9.59 -3.70
C GLY A 175 -10.76 -10.46 -2.55
N LEU A 176 -10.42 -10.13 -1.30
CA LEU A 176 -10.99 -10.73 -0.10
C LEU A 176 -12.22 -9.95 0.37
N ASP A 177 -13.18 -10.65 0.98
CA ASP A 177 -14.24 -10.01 1.73
C ASP A 177 -13.70 -9.37 3.03
N VAL A 178 -14.53 -8.56 3.70
CA VAL A 178 -14.13 -7.79 4.89
C VAL A 178 -13.68 -8.73 6.02
N GLY A 179 -14.39 -9.84 6.24
CA GLY A 179 -14.04 -10.81 7.29
C GLY A 179 -12.71 -11.49 7.01
N ALA A 180 -12.54 -12.03 5.79
CA ALA A 180 -11.31 -12.67 5.38
C ALA A 180 -10.10 -11.71 5.41
N SER A 181 -10.30 -10.45 5.00
CA SER A 181 -9.27 -9.42 5.06
C SER A 181 -8.83 -9.15 6.51
N ARG A 182 -9.78 -9.08 7.43
CA ARG A 182 -9.50 -8.90 8.86
C ARG A 182 -8.71 -10.08 9.44
N ASP A 183 -9.11 -11.31 9.15
CA ASP A 183 -8.42 -12.52 9.62
C ASP A 183 -6.96 -12.55 9.13
N ILE A 184 -6.74 -12.22 7.85
CA ILE A 184 -5.41 -12.14 7.26
C ILE A 184 -4.57 -11.04 7.91
N ARG A 185 -5.13 -9.85 8.17
CA ARG A 185 -4.40 -8.79 8.88
C ARG A 185 -3.98 -9.23 10.28
N HIS A 186 -4.87 -9.87 11.04
CA HIS A 186 -4.53 -10.42 12.34
C HIS A 186 -3.42 -11.46 12.26
N PHE A 187 -3.48 -12.37 11.29
CA PHE A 187 -2.44 -13.36 11.06
C PHE A 187 -1.08 -12.73 10.76
N ILE A 188 -1.04 -11.76 9.84
CA ILE A 188 0.18 -11.03 9.48
C ILE A 188 0.79 -10.35 10.71
N ARG A 189 -0.02 -9.64 11.50
CA ARG A 189 0.46 -8.94 12.69
C ARG A 189 1.01 -9.89 13.75
N ASN A 190 0.32 -10.99 14.00
CA ASN A 190 0.76 -12.01 14.94
C ASN A 190 2.09 -12.63 14.52
N TRP A 191 2.25 -12.97 13.23
CA TRP A 191 3.47 -13.55 12.71
C TRP A 191 4.71 -12.65 12.91
N VAL A 192 4.58 -11.34 12.70
CA VAL A 192 5.67 -10.39 12.97
C VAL A 192 5.93 -10.28 14.48
N ASN A 193 4.88 -10.22 15.31
CA ASN A 193 5.02 -10.05 16.75
C ASN A 193 5.62 -11.27 17.46
N GLU A 194 5.44 -12.49 16.92
CA GLU A 194 5.99 -13.73 17.46
C GLU A 194 7.53 -13.77 17.44
N ASP A 195 8.15 -13.09 16.48
CA ASP A 195 9.60 -13.05 16.35
C ASP A 195 10.04 -11.68 15.82
N GLN A 196 10.67 -10.88 16.68
CA GLN A 196 11.15 -9.52 16.36
C GLN A 196 12.26 -9.49 15.29
N THR A 197 12.74 -10.61 14.83
CA THR A 197 13.66 -10.68 13.68
C THR A 197 12.93 -10.72 12.35
N ARG A 198 11.62 -11.03 12.32
CA ARG A 198 10.79 -11.09 11.13
C ARG A 198 10.36 -9.70 10.71
N THR A 199 10.64 -9.34 9.48
CA THR A 199 10.28 -8.05 8.89
C THR A 199 9.26 -8.26 7.79
N LEU A 200 8.30 -7.36 7.66
CA LEU A 200 7.31 -7.43 6.60
C LEU A 200 7.18 -6.08 5.89
N LEU A 201 7.25 -6.08 4.56
CA LEU A 201 6.88 -4.95 3.73
C LEU A 201 5.64 -5.30 2.92
N LEU A 202 4.55 -4.57 3.14
CA LEU A 202 3.34 -4.71 2.34
C LEU A 202 3.10 -3.48 1.46
N THR A 203 2.49 -3.72 0.30
CA THR A 203 1.93 -2.63 -0.50
C THR A 203 0.42 -2.65 -0.39
N THR A 204 -0.17 -1.48 -0.39
CA THR A 204 -1.61 -1.31 -0.42
C THR A 204 -1.99 0.04 -1.01
N HIS A 205 -3.21 0.15 -1.48
CA HIS A 205 -3.84 1.42 -1.79
C HIS A 205 -4.96 1.75 -0.77
N TYR A 206 -5.19 0.86 0.20
CA TYR A 206 -6.17 1.05 1.27
C TYR A 206 -5.49 1.60 2.53
N MET A 207 -5.89 2.82 2.92
CA MET A 207 -5.36 3.45 4.14
C MET A 207 -5.69 2.67 5.40
N VAL A 208 -6.89 2.10 5.48
CA VAL A 208 -7.33 1.30 6.64
C VAL A 208 -6.40 0.12 6.89
N GLU A 209 -5.95 -0.55 5.84
CA GLU A 209 -4.99 -1.66 5.97
C GLU A 209 -3.64 -1.19 6.50
N ALA A 210 -3.14 -0.09 5.97
CA ALA A 210 -1.88 0.51 6.43
C ALA A 210 -1.96 0.98 7.90
N ASP A 211 -3.10 1.55 8.30
CA ASP A 211 -3.35 2.04 9.65
C ASP A 211 -3.44 0.93 10.70
N GLU A 212 -4.13 -0.17 10.36
CA GLU A 212 -4.31 -1.31 11.27
C GLU A 212 -3.05 -2.19 11.39
N LEU A 213 -2.26 -2.29 10.32
CA LEU A 213 -1.13 -3.22 10.26
C LEU A 213 0.22 -2.58 10.52
N CYS A 214 0.49 -1.39 9.96
CA CYS A 214 1.86 -0.94 9.82
C CYS A 214 2.35 -0.13 11.01
N ASP A 215 3.60 -0.35 11.40
CA ASP A 215 4.30 0.49 12.39
C ASP A 215 4.68 1.83 11.76
N ARG A 216 5.13 1.79 10.48
CA ARG A 216 5.41 2.96 9.65
C ARG A 216 4.93 2.71 8.22
N VAL A 217 4.62 3.82 7.54
CA VAL A 217 4.13 3.83 6.16
C VAL A 217 4.90 4.86 5.35
N ALA A 218 5.36 4.47 4.17
CA ALA A 218 5.82 5.40 3.15
C ALA A 218 4.71 5.63 2.13
N ILE A 219 4.38 6.89 1.88
CA ILE A 219 3.45 7.28 0.82
C ILE A 219 4.24 7.46 -0.47
N ILE A 220 3.90 6.67 -1.48
CA ILE A 220 4.54 6.74 -2.79
C ILE A 220 3.55 7.24 -3.86
N ASN A 221 3.96 8.20 -4.66
CA ASN A 221 3.21 8.65 -5.83
C ASN A 221 4.18 9.02 -6.97
N GLN A 222 3.81 8.66 -8.20
CA GLN A 222 4.61 8.94 -9.42
C GLN A 222 6.11 8.59 -9.26
N GLY A 223 6.39 7.46 -8.60
CA GLY A 223 7.74 6.97 -8.38
C GLY A 223 8.55 7.71 -7.31
N LYS A 224 7.94 8.55 -6.48
CA LYS A 224 8.61 9.31 -5.40
C LYS A 224 8.00 9.01 -4.04
N ILE A 225 8.82 8.96 -3.00
CA ILE A 225 8.34 8.95 -1.61
C ILE A 225 7.99 10.38 -1.22
N LEU A 226 6.72 10.61 -0.89
CA LEU A 226 6.20 11.92 -0.48
C LEU A 226 6.33 12.13 1.03
N ALA A 227 6.11 11.08 1.81
CA ALA A 227 6.20 11.10 3.27
C ALA A 227 6.49 9.69 3.78
N CYS A 228 7.11 9.58 4.94
CA CYS A 228 7.36 8.31 5.62
C CYS A 228 7.33 8.54 7.13
N ASP A 229 6.32 7.97 7.81
CA ASP A 229 6.15 8.07 9.26
C ASP A 229 5.16 7.01 9.77
N SER A 230 4.86 6.98 11.07
CA SER A 230 3.75 6.17 11.57
C SER A 230 2.41 6.65 11.00
N PRO A 231 1.41 5.77 10.82
CA PRO A 231 0.09 6.15 10.32
C PRO A 231 -0.52 7.31 11.12
N ARG A 232 -0.35 7.27 12.45
CA ARG A 232 -0.83 8.32 13.35
C ARG A 232 -0.23 9.69 13.03
N VAL A 233 1.09 9.77 12.82
CA VAL A 233 1.78 11.03 12.51
C VAL A 233 1.38 11.54 11.12
N LEU A 234 1.27 10.63 10.15
CA LEU A 234 0.81 10.99 8.80
C LEU A 234 -0.60 11.56 8.83
N LYS A 235 -1.51 10.94 9.58
CA LYS A 235 -2.88 11.48 9.80
C LYS A 235 -2.86 12.85 10.47
N GLN A 236 -2.05 13.03 11.52
CA GLN A 236 -1.96 14.32 12.19
C GLN A 236 -1.46 15.44 11.27
N ARG A 237 -0.47 15.17 10.41
CA ARG A 237 0.00 16.15 9.41
C ARG A 237 -1.08 16.52 8.39
N LEU A 238 -1.95 15.57 8.04
CA LEU A 238 -3.10 15.83 7.17
C LEU A 238 -4.21 16.57 7.90
N MET A 239 -4.46 16.24 9.17
CA MET A 239 -5.45 16.94 10.01
C MET A 239 -5.05 18.38 10.34
N GLN A 240 -3.77 18.75 10.21
CA GLN A 240 -3.34 20.15 10.29
C GLN A 240 -3.85 21.00 9.11
N SER A 241 -4.35 20.36 8.05
CA SER A 241 -5.09 21.01 6.97
C SER A 241 -6.55 20.58 7.08
N ALA A 242 -7.38 21.37 7.72
CA ALA A 242 -8.80 21.06 7.86
C ALA A 242 -9.49 21.22 6.48
N ILE A 243 -10.08 20.13 5.99
CA ILE A 243 -10.84 20.12 4.74
C ILE A 243 -12.32 20.28 5.10
N TYR A 244 -12.94 21.31 4.55
CA TYR A 244 -14.36 21.57 4.71
C TYR A 244 -15.08 21.52 3.38
N GLU A 245 -16.19 20.82 3.34
CA GLU A 245 -17.16 20.83 2.26
C GLU A 245 -18.35 21.69 2.69
N LEU A 246 -18.60 22.79 1.95
CA LEU A 246 -19.68 23.71 2.24
C LEU A 246 -20.64 23.73 1.05
N THR A 247 -21.92 23.56 1.31
CA THR A 247 -22.97 23.80 0.33
C THR A 247 -23.55 25.21 0.56
N LEU A 248 -23.53 26.06 -0.46
CA LEU A 248 -23.98 27.44 -0.39
C LEU A 248 -25.25 27.62 -1.24
N ASN A 249 -26.06 28.60 -0.90
CA ASN A 249 -27.18 29.00 -1.77
C ASN A 249 -26.72 29.69 -3.05
N ALA A 250 -25.62 30.47 -2.98
CA ALA A 250 -24.99 31.16 -4.09
C ALA A 250 -23.52 31.48 -3.76
N CYS A 251 -22.67 31.53 -4.78
CA CYS A 251 -21.31 32.05 -4.70
C CYS A 251 -20.86 32.43 -6.12
N ASP A 252 -20.63 33.70 -6.38
CA ASP A 252 -20.15 34.16 -7.69
C ASP A 252 -18.64 34.00 -7.82
N ASP A 253 -18.12 34.27 -9.05
CA ASP A 253 -16.69 34.13 -9.34
C ASP A 253 -15.83 35.16 -8.64
N ALA A 254 -16.36 36.38 -8.42
CA ALA A 254 -15.64 37.46 -7.76
C ALA A 254 -15.45 37.13 -6.27
N ASP A 255 -16.50 36.70 -5.59
CA ASP A 255 -16.47 36.31 -4.19
C ASP A 255 -15.63 35.06 -3.96
N PHE A 256 -15.69 34.07 -4.88
CA PHE A 256 -14.82 32.90 -4.83
C PHE A 256 -13.34 33.25 -4.97
N ASN A 257 -12.98 34.20 -5.85
CA ASN A 257 -11.60 34.65 -5.99
C ASN A 257 -11.09 35.42 -4.77
N LEU A 258 -11.96 36.20 -4.11
CA LEU A 258 -11.65 36.87 -2.85
C LEU A 258 -11.46 35.86 -1.71
N LEU A 259 -12.34 34.87 -1.65
CA LEU A 259 -12.27 33.80 -0.66
C LEU A 259 -10.93 33.04 -0.67
N LYS A 260 -10.37 32.77 -1.86
CA LYS A 260 -9.05 32.15 -2.01
C LYS A 260 -7.90 32.96 -1.41
N GLN A 261 -8.10 34.25 -1.22
CA GLN A 261 -7.08 35.19 -0.69
C GLN A 261 -7.26 35.44 0.82
N LEU A 262 -8.27 34.88 1.45
CA LEU A 262 -8.49 35.04 2.89
C LEU A 262 -7.34 34.42 3.70
N PRO A 263 -6.91 35.08 4.78
CA PRO A 263 -5.94 34.51 5.70
C PRO A 263 -6.43 33.16 6.24
N GLY A 264 -5.54 32.16 6.24
CA GLY A 264 -5.87 30.81 6.69
C GLY A 264 -6.52 29.90 5.64
N VAL A 265 -6.86 30.40 4.44
CA VAL A 265 -7.28 29.57 3.30
C VAL A 265 -6.06 29.14 2.50
N ARG A 266 -5.78 27.84 2.51
CA ARG A 266 -4.66 27.27 1.76
C ARG A 266 -5.03 26.93 0.32
N GLN A 267 -6.24 26.42 0.13
CA GLN A 267 -6.78 26.05 -1.17
C GLN A 267 -8.30 26.05 -1.12
N ALA A 268 -8.94 26.43 -2.22
CA ALA A 268 -10.38 26.31 -2.40
C ALA A 268 -10.71 25.88 -3.82
N ALA A 269 -11.69 24.99 -3.96
CA ALA A 269 -12.30 24.56 -5.19
C ALA A 269 -13.83 24.74 -5.10
N ILE A 270 -14.50 25.01 -6.22
CA ILE A 270 -15.95 25.14 -6.29
C ILE A 270 -16.48 24.25 -7.40
N ASP A 271 -17.49 23.45 -7.10
CA ASP A 271 -18.29 22.72 -8.08
C ASP A 271 -19.67 23.39 -8.20
N ARG A 272 -20.08 23.69 -9.45
CA ARG A 272 -21.35 24.35 -9.79
C ARG A 272 -22.23 23.50 -10.68
N HIS A 273 -21.94 22.21 -10.80
CA HIS A 273 -22.76 21.30 -11.62
C HIS A 273 -24.06 20.89 -10.92
N GLN A 274 -24.23 21.23 -9.64
CA GLN A 274 -25.44 20.99 -8.84
C GLN A 274 -26.29 22.26 -8.71
N GLU A 275 -27.52 22.09 -8.23
CA GLU A 275 -28.47 23.19 -8.00
C GLU A 275 -27.91 24.24 -7.01
N ASN A 276 -27.10 23.77 -6.05
CA ASN A 276 -26.39 24.61 -5.09
C ASN A 276 -24.88 24.43 -5.25
N PRO A 277 -24.08 25.52 -5.23
CA PRO A 277 -22.63 25.43 -5.33
C PRO A 277 -22.03 24.66 -4.14
N GLU A 278 -21.18 23.69 -4.45
CA GLU A 278 -20.39 22.97 -3.46
C GLU A 278 -18.96 23.51 -3.43
N LEU A 279 -18.52 23.92 -2.26
CA LEU A 279 -17.21 24.51 -2.03
C LEU A 279 -16.36 23.54 -1.20
N GLU A 280 -15.22 23.10 -1.74
CA GLU A 280 -14.22 22.37 -0.99
C GLU A 280 -13.10 23.33 -0.60
N ILE A 281 -12.84 23.49 0.69
CA ILE A 281 -11.85 24.42 1.23
C ILE A 281 -10.88 23.70 2.16
N ILE A 282 -9.59 23.95 1.94
CA ILE A 282 -8.52 23.52 2.82
C ILE A 282 -8.07 24.72 3.64
N LEU A 283 -8.29 24.65 4.94
CA LEU A 283 -7.85 25.67 5.90
C LEU A 283 -6.52 25.26 6.55
N GLU A 284 -5.69 26.25 6.87
CA GLU A 284 -4.45 26.03 7.62
C GLU A 284 -4.69 25.53 9.03
N GLN A 285 -5.75 26.05 9.70
CA GLN A 285 -6.20 25.68 11.04
C GLN A 285 -7.73 25.81 11.13
N ASP A 286 -8.33 25.10 12.08
CA ASP A 286 -9.80 25.08 12.28
C ASP A 286 -10.40 26.45 12.65
N ASP A 287 -9.63 27.30 13.31
CA ASP A 287 -10.07 28.65 13.73
C ASP A 287 -10.27 29.60 12.54
N ALA A 288 -9.62 29.36 11.40
CA ALA A 288 -9.88 30.11 10.17
C ALA A 288 -11.30 29.89 9.61
N LEU A 289 -12.01 28.83 10.04
CA LEU A 289 -13.40 28.57 9.63
C LEU A 289 -14.35 29.71 10.04
N SER A 290 -14.16 30.29 11.20
CA SER A 290 -14.99 31.41 11.68
C SER A 290 -14.86 32.64 10.77
N THR A 291 -13.66 32.95 10.34
CA THR A 291 -13.36 34.05 9.40
C THR A 291 -13.98 33.79 8.03
N LEU A 292 -13.91 32.55 7.56
CA LEU A 292 -14.52 32.14 6.30
C LEU A 292 -16.05 32.28 6.31
N ILE A 293 -16.71 31.80 7.38
CA ILE A 293 -18.17 31.88 7.53
C ILE A 293 -18.60 33.36 7.61
N ALA A 294 -17.89 34.19 8.36
CA ALA A 294 -18.16 35.62 8.46
C ALA A 294 -18.06 36.29 7.07
N PHE A 295 -17.03 36.01 6.31
CA PHE A 295 -16.85 36.51 4.93
C PHE A 295 -18.03 36.11 4.01
N LEU A 296 -18.40 34.81 4.01
CA LEU A 296 -19.50 34.30 3.18
C LEU A 296 -20.83 34.99 3.55
N THR A 297 -21.09 35.18 4.86
CA THR A 297 -22.29 35.85 5.34
C THR A 297 -22.31 37.32 4.92
N GLU A 298 -21.20 38.05 5.01
CA GLU A 298 -21.05 39.43 4.55
C GLU A 298 -21.36 39.60 3.07
N LYS A 299 -20.99 38.59 2.28
CA LYS A 299 -21.25 38.52 0.84
C LYS A 299 -22.67 38.05 0.48
N GLY A 300 -23.50 37.78 1.47
CA GLY A 300 -24.89 37.33 1.28
C GLY A 300 -25.02 35.85 0.88
N ALA A 301 -23.92 35.09 0.94
CA ALA A 301 -23.94 33.65 0.77
C ALA A 301 -24.43 32.99 2.05
N HIS A 302 -25.50 32.18 1.95
CA HIS A 302 -26.02 31.42 3.08
C HIS A 302 -25.47 29.98 3.03
N LEU A 303 -24.91 29.55 4.15
CA LEU A 303 -24.44 28.19 4.35
C LEU A 303 -25.64 27.26 4.53
N LEU A 304 -25.83 26.30 3.61
CA LEU A 304 -26.89 25.30 3.65
C LEU A 304 -26.42 24.04 4.38
N ASN A 305 -25.16 23.66 4.15
CA ASN A 305 -24.55 22.49 4.79
C ASN A 305 -23.06 22.76 5.04
N LEU A 306 -22.53 22.20 6.13
CA LEU A 306 -21.12 22.21 6.48
C LEU A 306 -20.71 20.82 6.92
N HIS A 307 -19.79 20.21 6.21
CA HIS A 307 -19.20 18.95 6.57
C HIS A 307 -17.68 19.10 6.71
N LYS A 308 -17.16 18.77 7.88
CA LYS A 308 -15.69 18.62 8.07
C LYS A 308 -15.31 17.24 7.59
N ARG A 309 -14.58 17.19 6.50
CA ARG A 309 -14.04 15.93 6.00
C ARG A 309 -12.89 15.48 6.90
N GLU A 310 -13.00 14.31 7.48
CA GLU A 310 -11.84 13.69 8.08
C GLU A 310 -10.81 13.47 6.95
N ALA A 311 -9.58 13.96 7.17
CA ALA A 311 -8.50 13.80 6.20
C ALA A 311 -8.24 12.29 6.04
N THR A 312 -8.88 11.69 5.06
CA THR A 312 -8.52 10.39 4.57
C THR A 312 -7.33 10.56 3.64
N LEU A 313 -6.31 9.71 3.78
CA LEU A 313 -5.19 9.64 2.83
C LEU A 313 -5.65 9.05 1.48
N ASP A 314 -6.88 9.39 1.05
CA ASP A 314 -7.40 9.02 -0.26
C ASP A 314 -6.61 9.81 -1.30
N LEU A 315 -5.60 9.16 -1.85
CA LEU A 315 -4.74 9.66 -2.92
C LEU A 315 -5.49 9.54 -4.27
N ARG A 316 -6.67 10.22 -4.40
CA ARG A 316 -7.34 10.37 -5.70
C ARG A 316 -6.70 11.46 -6.53
#